data_822ab580da60c027ae2cfc59761fa9cb
#
_entry.id   822ab580da60c027ae2cfc59761fa9cb
#
_cell.length_a   1.000
_cell.length_b   1.000
_cell.length_c   1.000
_cell.angle_alpha   90.00
_cell.angle_beta   90.00
_cell.angle_gamma   90.00
#
_symmetry.space_group_name_H-M   'P 1'
#
loop_
_entity.id
_entity.type
_entity.pdbx_description
1 polymer ?
#
loop_
_entity_poly.entity_id
_entity_poly.type
_entity_poly.pdbx_seq_one_letter_code
_entity_poly.pdbx_strand_id
1 'polypeptide(L)'
;MYSAYRNTATQTESQRDKEYRLLGQVTAALIECEPLMEAAFSDPIKMAKVVDAITWNQKVWDLFIHDSGLASNPFPEELRSNIVSLGIWVTKETGTILDTNDGDINDLIEVNKAILRGLAANAQAVELPVIAPNSVAEMITKS
;
A
#
# COMPACT_ATOMS: atom_id res chain seq x y z
N MET A 1 -12.71 24.37 25.65
CA MET A 1 -13.60 24.39 24.50
C MET A 1 -12.85 24.27 23.19
N TYR A 2 -11.83 25.08 22.97
CA TYR A 2 -11.02 25.02 21.77
C TYR A 2 -10.27 23.69 21.65
N SER A 3 -9.72 23.19 22.76
CA SER A 3 -9.04 21.91 22.78
C SER A 3 -9.97 20.74 22.42
N ALA A 4 -11.20 20.79 22.93
CA ALA A 4 -12.19 19.76 22.62
C ALA A 4 -12.57 19.78 21.15
N TYR A 5 -12.69 20.97 20.57
CA TYR A 5 -12.97 21.12 19.15
C TYR A 5 -11.83 20.54 18.29
N ARG A 6 -10.60 20.84 18.65
CA ARG A 6 -9.44 20.32 17.95
C ARG A 6 -9.36 18.80 18.04
N ASN A 7 -9.62 18.24 19.19
CA ASN A 7 -9.63 16.79 19.37
C ASN A 7 -10.71 16.14 18.54
N THR A 8 -11.89 16.74 18.48
CA THR A 8 -12.98 16.25 17.65
C THR A 8 -12.60 16.30 16.17
N ALA A 9 -12.00 17.39 15.72
CA ALA A 9 -11.56 17.54 14.34
C ALA A 9 -10.50 16.50 13.99
N THR A 10 -9.56 16.22 14.91
CA THR A 10 -8.55 15.20 14.71
C THR A 10 -9.17 13.80 14.66
N GLN A 11 -10.14 13.54 15.55
CA GLN A 11 -10.82 12.25 15.60
C GLN A 11 -11.69 12.01 14.36
N THR A 12 -12.10 13.08 13.68
CA THR A 12 -12.90 12.97 12.47
C THR A 12 -12.07 13.11 11.21
N GLU A 13 -10.74 12.93 11.32
CA GLU A 13 -9.89 12.81 10.14
C GLU A 13 -10.53 11.81 9.18
N SER A 14 -10.62 12.18 7.90
CA SER A 14 -11.27 11.31 6.93
C SER A 14 -10.52 9.99 6.79
N GLN A 15 -11.24 8.94 6.46
CA GLN A 15 -10.66 7.63 6.23
C GLN A 15 -9.59 7.73 5.13
N ARG A 16 -9.87 8.51 4.09
CA ARG A 16 -8.93 8.73 2.99
C ARG A 16 -7.63 9.36 3.45
N ASP A 17 -7.71 10.38 4.32
CA ASP A 17 -6.52 11.07 4.83
C ASP A 17 -5.68 10.14 5.69
N LYS A 18 -6.34 9.32 6.50
CA LYS A 18 -5.67 8.35 7.35
C LYS A 18 -4.95 7.30 6.50
N GLU A 19 -5.62 6.77 5.49
CA GLU A 19 -5.04 5.78 4.59
C GLU A 19 -3.87 6.36 3.80
N TYR A 20 -4.01 7.60 3.32
CA TYR A 20 -2.93 8.29 2.64
C TYR A 20 -1.69 8.41 3.53
N ARG A 21 -1.91 8.81 4.78
CA ARG A 21 -0.81 8.97 5.73
C ARG A 21 -0.13 7.64 6.03
N LEU A 22 -0.90 6.60 6.30
CA LEU A 22 -0.35 5.27 6.58
C LEU A 22 0.41 4.71 5.39
N LEU A 23 -0.15 4.85 4.20
CA LEU A 23 0.51 4.37 2.99
C LEU A 23 1.81 5.12 2.73
N GLY A 24 1.82 6.43 2.97
CA GLY A 24 3.04 7.23 2.86
C GLY A 24 4.13 6.76 3.81
N GLN A 25 3.75 6.49 5.06
CA GLN A 25 4.70 6.03 6.08
C GLN A 25 5.29 4.67 5.73
N VAL A 26 4.45 3.72 5.32
CA VAL A 26 4.94 2.38 5.01
C VAL A 26 5.75 2.38 3.72
N THR A 27 5.42 3.24 2.77
CA THR A 27 6.20 3.37 1.54
C THR A 27 7.60 3.88 1.85
N ALA A 28 7.72 4.86 2.75
CA ALA A 28 9.02 5.35 3.20
C ALA A 28 9.84 4.22 3.85
N ALA A 29 9.20 3.38 4.66
CA ALA A 29 9.88 2.24 5.27
C ALA A 29 10.38 1.24 4.23
N LEU A 30 9.59 0.96 3.20
CA LEU A 30 10.02 0.08 2.11
C LEU A 30 11.20 0.67 1.35
N ILE A 31 11.17 1.97 1.09
CA ILE A 31 12.27 2.65 0.39
C ILE A 31 13.57 2.54 1.19
N GLU A 32 13.50 2.69 2.51
CA GLU A 32 14.67 2.52 3.37
C GLU A 32 15.22 1.09 3.34
N CYS A 33 14.36 0.10 3.11
CA CYS A 33 14.76 -1.30 3.08
C CYS A 33 15.32 -1.73 1.74
N GLU A 34 15.01 -1.02 0.67
CA GLU A 34 15.46 -1.41 -0.66
C GLU A 34 16.99 -1.60 -0.74
N PRO A 35 17.82 -0.66 -0.27
CA PRO A 35 19.26 -0.87 -0.32
C PRO A 35 19.77 -1.96 0.64
N LEU A 36 18.95 -2.44 1.54
CA LEU A 36 19.33 -3.50 2.48
C LEU A 36 19.05 -4.90 1.95
N MET A 37 18.30 -5.02 0.87
CA MET A 37 17.78 -6.31 0.42
C MET A 37 18.86 -7.34 0.17
N GLU A 38 19.92 -6.95 -0.53
CA GLU A 38 20.99 -7.88 -0.86
C GLU A 38 21.71 -8.37 0.38
N ALA A 39 22.08 -7.46 1.28
CA ALA A 39 22.80 -7.80 2.49
C ALA A 39 21.92 -8.53 3.52
N ALA A 40 20.61 -8.40 3.43
CA ALA A 40 19.69 -9.00 4.39
C ALA A 40 19.82 -10.52 4.44
N PHE A 41 20.18 -11.16 3.34
CA PHE A 41 20.30 -12.62 3.31
C PHE A 41 21.42 -13.15 4.19
N SER A 42 22.41 -12.33 4.52
CA SER A 42 23.51 -12.72 5.37
C SER A 42 23.57 -11.93 6.68
N ASP A 43 22.56 -11.10 6.96
CA ASP A 43 22.53 -10.24 8.14
C ASP A 43 21.15 -10.31 8.78
N PRO A 44 21.02 -11.04 9.92
CA PRO A 44 19.71 -11.22 10.56
C PRO A 44 19.05 -9.91 11.00
N ILE A 45 19.83 -8.90 11.37
CA ILE A 45 19.28 -7.61 11.80
C ILE A 45 18.64 -6.88 10.62
N LYS A 46 19.34 -6.87 9.49
CA LYS A 46 18.79 -6.28 8.27
C LYS A 46 17.59 -7.06 7.76
N MET A 47 17.65 -8.38 7.84
CA MET A 47 16.52 -9.22 7.43
C MET A 47 15.29 -8.91 8.28
N ALA A 48 15.45 -8.78 9.60
CA ALA A 48 14.33 -8.46 10.47
C ALA A 48 13.71 -7.11 10.09
N LYS A 49 14.52 -6.12 9.78
CA LYS A 49 14.04 -4.81 9.36
C LYS A 49 13.25 -4.87 8.06
N VAL A 50 13.75 -5.63 7.09
CA VAL A 50 13.07 -5.83 5.80
C VAL A 50 11.74 -6.56 5.99
N VAL A 51 11.75 -7.65 6.75
CA VAL A 51 10.53 -8.43 7.02
C VAL A 51 9.48 -7.57 7.73
N ASP A 52 9.90 -6.77 8.69
CA ASP A 52 8.98 -5.89 9.42
C ASP A 52 8.32 -4.87 8.48
N ALA A 53 9.08 -4.27 7.59
CA ALA A 53 8.54 -3.28 6.65
C ALA A 53 7.57 -3.92 5.66
N ILE A 54 7.92 -5.07 5.11
CA ILE A 54 7.08 -5.79 4.16
C ILE A 54 5.79 -6.27 4.83
N THR A 55 5.89 -6.76 6.05
CA THR A 55 4.73 -7.21 6.83
C THR A 55 3.81 -6.03 7.17
N TRP A 56 4.39 -4.90 7.55
CA TRP A 56 3.61 -3.70 7.81
C TRP A 56 2.88 -3.25 6.54
N ASN A 57 3.56 -3.28 5.40
CA ASN A 57 2.94 -2.94 4.12
C ASN A 57 1.72 -3.82 3.85
N GLN A 58 1.83 -5.14 4.10
CA GLN A 58 0.70 -6.04 3.91
C GLN A 58 -0.47 -5.66 4.83
N LYS A 59 -0.20 -5.30 6.07
CA LYS A 59 -1.25 -4.89 7.00
C LYS A 59 -1.97 -3.63 6.54
N VAL A 60 -1.25 -2.66 6.00
CA VAL A 60 -1.84 -1.45 5.45
C VAL A 60 -2.73 -1.79 4.24
N TRP A 61 -2.26 -2.66 3.38
CA TRP A 61 -3.04 -3.09 2.23
C TRP A 61 -4.27 -3.91 2.62
N ASP A 62 -4.17 -4.73 3.67
CA ASP A 62 -5.33 -5.45 4.19
C ASP A 62 -6.42 -4.47 4.64
N LEU A 63 -6.02 -3.38 5.27
CA LEU A 63 -6.94 -2.32 5.67
C LEU A 63 -7.59 -1.67 4.44
N PHE A 64 -6.81 -1.36 3.42
CA PHE A 64 -7.31 -0.79 2.17
C PHE A 64 -8.34 -1.71 1.50
N ILE A 65 -8.02 -2.99 1.40
CA ILE A 65 -8.90 -3.98 0.77
C ILE A 65 -10.20 -4.06 1.55
N HIS A 66 -10.11 -4.15 2.87
CA HIS A 66 -11.29 -4.23 3.72
C HIS A 66 -12.18 -3.00 3.56
N ASP A 67 -11.58 -1.81 3.67
CA ASP A 67 -12.35 -0.57 3.59
C ASP A 67 -12.95 -0.35 2.22
N SER A 68 -12.26 -0.76 1.17
CA SER A 68 -12.77 -0.63 -0.20
C SER A 68 -13.98 -1.52 -0.46
N GLY A 69 -14.14 -2.57 0.33
CA GLY A 69 -15.32 -3.43 0.24
C GLY A 69 -16.53 -2.92 1.00
N LEU A 70 -16.37 -1.89 1.83
CA LEU A 70 -17.48 -1.37 2.62
C LEU A 70 -18.40 -0.47 1.78
N ALA A 71 -19.71 -0.63 1.97
CA ALA A 71 -20.68 0.20 1.27
C ALA A 71 -20.55 1.68 1.60
N SER A 72 -20.02 1.99 2.80
CA SER A 72 -19.83 3.36 3.25
C SER A 72 -18.56 4.03 2.72
N ASN A 73 -17.74 3.30 1.97
CA ASN A 73 -16.49 3.85 1.45
C ASN A 73 -16.79 4.97 0.45
N PRO A 74 -16.16 6.15 0.60
CA PRO A 74 -16.47 7.31 -0.24
C PRO A 74 -15.81 7.28 -1.62
N PHE A 75 -14.93 6.33 -1.89
CA PHE A 75 -14.25 6.27 -3.17
C PHE A 75 -15.19 5.79 -4.29
N PRO A 76 -14.99 6.27 -5.52
CA PRO A 76 -15.73 5.73 -6.66
C PRO A 76 -15.54 4.22 -6.79
N GLU A 77 -16.56 3.54 -7.30
CA GLU A 77 -16.53 2.10 -7.45
C GLU A 77 -15.31 1.61 -8.26
N GLU A 78 -14.97 2.33 -9.31
CA GLU A 78 -13.84 1.97 -10.14
C GLU A 78 -12.52 1.99 -9.34
N LEU A 79 -12.33 3.04 -8.53
CA LEU A 79 -11.14 3.11 -7.67
C LEU A 79 -11.11 1.99 -6.65
N ARG A 80 -12.26 1.70 -6.03
CA ARG A 80 -12.35 0.62 -5.05
C ARG A 80 -12.01 -0.73 -5.67
N SER A 81 -12.51 -1.00 -6.87
CA SER A 81 -12.21 -2.23 -7.60
C SER A 81 -10.73 -2.32 -7.91
N ASN A 82 -10.12 -1.23 -8.31
CA ASN A 82 -8.69 -1.19 -8.62
C ASN A 82 -7.84 -1.42 -7.37
N ILE A 83 -8.23 -0.86 -6.24
CA ILE A 83 -7.53 -1.08 -4.97
C ILE A 83 -7.58 -2.57 -4.60
N VAL A 84 -8.74 -3.21 -4.75
CA VAL A 84 -8.87 -4.63 -4.45
C VAL A 84 -7.99 -5.46 -5.38
N SER A 85 -8.00 -5.17 -6.68
CA SER A 85 -7.18 -5.89 -7.65
C SER A 85 -5.70 -5.75 -7.37
N LEU A 86 -5.25 -4.52 -7.09
CA LEU A 86 -3.87 -4.27 -6.72
C LEU A 86 -3.50 -4.94 -5.41
N GLY A 87 -4.42 -4.95 -4.46
CA GLY A 87 -4.23 -5.60 -3.17
C GLY A 87 -4.02 -7.10 -3.30
N ILE A 88 -4.72 -7.75 -4.22
CA ILE A 88 -4.52 -9.17 -4.50
C ILE A 88 -3.09 -9.39 -5.01
N TRP A 89 -2.65 -8.56 -5.94
CA TRP A 89 -1.28 -8.63 -6.46
C TRP A 89 -0.26 -8.37 -5.36
N VAL A 90 -0.48 -7.35 -4.52
CA VAL A 90 0.42 -7.02 -3.41
C VAL A 90 0.56 -8.22 -2.47
N THR A 91 -0.54 -8.89 -2.16
CA THR A 91 -0.52 -10.05 -1.28
C THR A 91 0.31 -11.18 -1.87
N LYS A 92 0.17 -11.43 -3.16
CA LYS A 92 0.95 -12.47 -3.84
C LYS A 92 2.43 -12.11 -3.91
N GLU A 93 2.73 -10.89 -4.26
CA GLU A 93 4.13 -10.43 -4.34
C GLU A 93 4.80 -10.46 -2.97
N THR A 94 4.09 -10.04 -1.93
CA THR A 94 4.58 -10.11 -0.56
C THR A 94 4.95 -11.55 -0.19
N GLY A 95 4.08 -12.50 -0.49
CA GLY A 95 4.35 -13.91 -0.23
C GLY A 95 5.56 -14.39 -1.00
N THR A 96 5.70 -13.99 -2.26
CA THR A 96 6.84 -14.37 -3.08
C THR A 96 8.15 -13.85 -2.50
N ILE A 97 8.17 -12.59 -2.09
CA ILE A 97 9.37 -11.99 -1.48
C ILE A 97 9.75 -12.72 -0.18
N LEU A 98 8.77 -12.95 0.69
CA LEU A 98 9.03 -13.55 2.00
C LEU A 98 9.36 -15.03 1.94
N ASP A 99 8.75 -15.77 1.01
CA ASP A 99 8.88 -17.21 0.96
C ASP A 99 10.02 -17.70 0.07
N THR A 100 10.25 -17.00 -1.06
CA THR A 100 11.17 -17.51 -2.08
C THR A 100 12.32 -16.55 -2.38
N ASN A 101 12.28 -15.34 -1.88
CA ASN A 101 13.24 -14.27 -2.18
C ASN A 101 13.28 -13.91 -3.67
N ASP A 102 12.23 -14.24 -4.39
CA ASP A 102 12.18 -14.10 -5.84
C ASP A 102 11.38 -12.86 -6.29
N GLY A 103 10.72 -12.19 -5.39
CA GLY A 103 9.99 -10.98 -5.69
C GLY A 103 10.88 -9.74 -5.61
N ASP A 104 10.30 -8.60 -5.97
CA ASP A 104 11.02 -7.34 -5.98
C ASP A 104 10.31 -6.31 -5.12
N ILE A 105 10.99 -5.87 -4.07
CA ILE A 105 10.44 -4.83 -3.17
C ILE A 105 10.15 -3.53 -3.94
N ASN A 106 10.87 -3.25 -5.01
CA ASN A 106 10.62 -2.07 -5.82
C ASN A 106 9.23 -2.10 -6.45
N ASP A 107 8.72 -3.26 -6.79
CA ASP A 107 7.37 -3.37 -7.34
C ASP A 107 6.33 -2.96 -6.30
N LEU A 108 6.52 -3.33 -5.04
CA LEU A 108 5.66 -2.88 -3.95
C LEU A 108 5.72 -1.36 -3.79
N ILE A 109 6.91 -0.80 -3.85
CA ILE A 109 7.13 0.65 -3.73
C ILE A 109 6.41 1.38 -4.86
N GLU A 110 6.55 0.91 -6.09
CA GLU A 110 5.95 1.56 -7.25
C GLU A 110 4.42 1.51 -7.21
N VAL A 111 3.84 0.40 -6.78
CA VAL A 111 2.39 0.28 -6.61
C VAL A 111 1.91 1.25 -5.52
N ASN A 112 2.61 1.32 -4.40
CA ASN A 112 2.26 2.25 -3.34
C ASN A 112 2.32 3.70 -3.81
N LYS A 113 3.38 4.07 -4.52
CA LYS A 113 3.51 5.43 -5.08
C LYS A 113 2.38 5.75 -6.05
N ALA A 114 1.96 4.77 -6.83
CA ALA A 114 0.87 4.94 -7.78
C ALA A 114 -0.44 5.29 -7.06
N ILE A 115 -0.74 4.57 -6.00
CA ILE A 115 -1.94 4.83 -5.20
C ILE A 115 -1.83 6.18 -4.49
N LEU A 116 -0.66 6.50 -3.93
CA LEU A 116 -0.44 7.80 -3.29
C LEU A 116 -0.73 8.95 -4.25
N ARG A 117 -0.25 8.85 -5.49
CA ARG A 117 -0.52 9.87 -6.51
C ARG A 117 -2.01 9.97 -6.81
N GLY A 118 -2.68 8.83 -6.90
CA GLY A 118 -4.11 8.80 -7.14
C GLY A 118 -4.90 9.43 -6.01
N LEU A 119 -4.56 9.14 -4.77
CA LEU A 119 -5.23 9.71 -3.61
C LEU A 119 -4.97 11.22 -3.49
N ALA A 120 -3.76 11.68 -3.80
CA ALA A 120 -3.40 13.09 -3.74
C ALA A 120 -4.07 13.91 -4.84
N ALA A 121 -4.31 13.30 -6.00
CA ALA A 121 -4.89 13.99 -7.15
C ALA A 121 -6.38 14.28 -7.00
N ASN A 122 -6.97 13.90 -5.90
CA ASN A 122 -8.38 14.09 -5.63
C ASN A 122 -9.24 12.87 -5.92
N ALA A 123 -10.16 12.64 -5.01
CA ALA A 123 -11.07 11.50 -5.07
C ALA A 123 -11.97 11.49 -6.33
N GLN A 124 -12.06 12.59 -7.03
CA GLN A 124 -12.99 12.70 -8.16
C GLN A 124 -12.43 12.16 -9.47
N ALA A 125 -11.13 12.17 -9.64
CA ALA A 125 -10.52 11.87 -10.93
C ALA A 125 -9.27 11.02 -10.70
N VAL A 126 -9.42 9.93 -10.00
CA VAL A 126 -8.27 9.08 -9.77
C VAL A 126 -8.07 8.21 -10.99
N GLU A 127 -7.09 8.58 -11.77
CA GLU A 127 -6.57 7.71 -12.79
C GLU A 127 -5.43 6.93 -12.15
N LEU A 128 -5.60 5.63 -12.09
CA LEU A 128 -4.48 4.79 -11.72
C LEU A 128 -3.46 4.86 -12.84
N PRO A 129 -2.18 4.84 -12.48
CA PRO A 129 -1.12 4.89 -13.49
C PRO A 129 -1.22 3.72 -14.45
N VAL A 130 -0.47 3.84 -15.52
CA VAL A 130 -0.43 2.85 -16.60
C VAL A 130 -0.30 1.41 -16.12
N ILE A 131 0.35 1.22 -14.99
CA ILE A 131 0.53 -0.10 -14.42
C ILE A 131 -0.80 -0.77 -14.06
N ALA A 132 -1.86 -0.01 -13.77
CA ALA A 132 -3.02 -0.57 -13.09
C ALA A 132 -3.89 -1.50 -13.93
N PRO A 133 -4.36 -1.17 -15.15
CA PRO A 133 -5.32 -2.08 -15.80
C PRO A 133 -4.69 -3.35 -16.34
N ASN A 134 -3.71 -3.23 -17.21
CA ASN A 134 -3.15 -4.38 -17.91
C ASN A 134 -1.98 -5.03 -17.20
N SER A 135 -1.10 -4.20 -16.63
CA SER A 135 0.08 -4.71 -15.93
C SER A 135 -0.29 -5.48 -14.68
N VAL A 136 -1.31 -5.02 -13.95
CA VAL A 136 -1.79 -5.73 -12.76
C VAL A 136 -2.37 -7.09 -13.17
N ALA A 137 -3.14 -7.13 -14.25
CA ALA A 137 -3.71 -8.39 -14.73
C ALA A 137 -2.60 -9.37 -15.10
N GLU A 138 -1.55 -8.91 -15.76
CA GLU A 138 -0.41 -9.75 -16.09
C GLU A 138 0.30 -10.26 -14.85
N MET A 139 0.52 -9.39 -13.87
CA MET A 139 1.17 -9.77 -12.62
C MET A 139 0.37 -10.81 -11.86
N ILE A 140 -0.94 -10.65 -11.80
CA ILE A 140 -1.83 -11.61 -11.15
C ILE A 140 -1.79 -12.95 -11.88
N THR A 141 -1.80 -12.93 -13.21
CA THR A 141 -1.78 -14.14 -14.03
C THR A 141 -0.47 -14.91 -13.88
N LYS A 142 0.63 -14.19 -13.80
CA LYS A 142 1.96 -14.82 -13.67
C LYS A 142 2.21 -15.39 -12.27
N SER A 143 1.47 -14.93 -11.32
CA SER A 143 1.61 -15.39 -9.94
C SER A 143 0.83 -16.67 -9.74
#